data_0018684963a0cfb5d4ef4c0d78518f73
#
_entry.id   0018684963a0cfb5d4ef4c0d78518f73
#
_cell.length_a   1.000
_cell.length_b   1.000
_cell.length_c   1.000
_cell.angle_alpha   90.00
_cell.angle_beta   90.00
_cell.angle_gamma   90.00
#
_symmetry.space_group_name_H-M   'P 1'
#
loop_
_entity.id
_entity.type
_entity.pdbx_description
1 polymer ?
#
loop_
_entity_poly.entity_id
_entity_poly.type
_entity_poly.pdbx_seq_one_letter_code
_entity_poly.pdbx_strand_id
1 'polypeptide(L)'
;LGDVSNIQEDNSVVMRVSGENIGEIYLRGLTWNYFDGRQWMSKNLFSAVKARRLFGKKYEYTVYLEPHSDVYLFTVEYPYAISQTSGYFITPRIDKTYVVDKPVFNKIKYSGISFINDKYYEELKSMDEYLQLPKLNESIIKLAKDLKGNDEEETAKNIEKFLKSYTYSLQNLSVSQDPIYDFLFVKKQGNCEYFASSMVILLRLNGIPARLVGGYKTATYNQTANYYIVKQKDAHVWVEAYINKHWIRFDPTPAARNVIIEREKRLNKLKLWLDTINYYYTTFIVNYDFSKQAELFNKVKKGFSNIRDFKKIEFEFNKNYLIFTIILLLVGYLTFLSIKYLKQPYEKRLLNILNKRLKKYGYERKENEGLEEFISRVENTELKQKLLTFARELESYVYKDKKISKADYERLKKMIEKL
;
A
#
# COMPACT_ATOMS: atom_id res chain seq x y z
N LEU A 1 -13.57 -1.45 20.03
CA LEU A 1 -14.24 -1.70 18.74
C LEU A 1 -14.41 -0.39 17.98
N GLY A 2 -14.16 -0.40 16.66
CA GLY A 2 -14.31 0.77 15.78
C GLY A 2 -13.01 1.39 15.30
N ASP A 3 -11.88 1.05 15.83
CA ASP A 3 -10.57 1.65 15.48
C ASP A 3 -10.15 1.33 14.04
N VAL A 4 -10.56 0.19 13.48
CA VAL A 4 -10.27 -0.21 12.10
C VAL A 4 -10.87 0.74 11.06
N SER A 5 -11.93 1.49 11.39
CA SER A 5 -12.58 2.39 10.44
C SER A 5 -11.65 3.47 9.89
N ASN A 6 -10.86 4.12 10.74
CA ASN A 6 -9.90 5.15 10.34
C ASN A 6 -8.75 4.56 9.48
N ILE A 7 -8.35 3.33 9.80
CA ILE A 7 -7.30 2.61 9.07
C ILE A 7 -7.79 2.24 7.66
N GLN A 8 -9.07 1.91 7.49
CA GLN A 8 -9.63 1.48 6.20
C GLN A 8 -9.87 2.62 5.19
N GLU A 9 -9.71 3.87 5.58
CA GLU A 9 -9.71 5.01 4.66
C GLU A 9 -8.31 5.30 4.05
N ASP A 10 -7.24 4.77 4.64
CA ASP A 10 -5.87 5.00 4.20
C ASP A 10 -5.48 4.07 3.04
N ASN A 11 -5.04 4.68 1.94
CA ASN A 11 -4.58 3.99 0.72
C ASN A 11 -3.06 3.73 0.67
N SER A 12 -2.33 4.05 1.73
CA SER A 12 -0.88 3.80 1.81
C SER A 12 -0.59 2.30 1.70
N VAL A 13 0.51 1.96 1.03
CA VAL A 13 0.97 0.57 0.91
C VAL A 13 1.66 0.17 2.20
N VAL A 14 1.21 -0.92 2.80
CA VAL A 14 1.79 -1.51 4.01
C VAL A 14 2.85 -2.54 3.68
N MET A 15 2.57 -3.37 2.69
CA MET A 15 3.51 -4.40 2.26
C MET A 15 3.24 -4.83 0.83
N ARG A 16 4.24 -5.50 0.24
CA ARG A 16 4.09 -6.26 -1.00
C ARG A 16 4.44 -7.70 -0.74
N VAL A 17 3.63 -8.61 -1.25
CA VAL A 17 3.82 -10.07 -1.07
C VAL A 17 4.08 -10.69 -2.43
N SER A 18 5.34 -11.04 -2.69
CA SER A 18 5.74 -11.71 -3.93
C SER A 18 5.47 -13.21 -3.82
N GLY A 19 4.74 -13.74 -4.79
CA GLY A 19 4.34 -15.14 -4.85
C GLY A 19 3.37 -15.39 -6.00
N GLU A 20 2.97 -16.64 -6.19
CA GLU A 20 1.96 -17.03 -7.19
C GLU A 20 0.61 -16.34 -6.89
N ASN A 21 -0.13 -15.98 -7.94
CA ASN A 21 -1.49 -15.48 -7.77
C ASN A 21 -2.44 -16.65 -7.42
N ILE A 22 -2.97 -16.64 -6.22
CA ILE A 22 -3.93 -17.62 -5.70
C ILE A 22 -5.33 -17.01 -5.43
N GLY A 23 -5.59 -15.81 -5.97
CA GLY A 23 -6.82 -15.07 -5.74
C GLY A 23 -6.75 -14.18 -4.51
N GLU A 24 -7.74 -14.24 -3.65
CA GLU A 24 -7.78 -13.48 -2.40
C GLU A 24 -6.91 -14.17 -1.34
N ILE A 25 -6.08 -13.37 -0.64
CA ILE A 25 -5.22 -13.86 0.44
C ILE A 25 -5.55 -13.19 1.76
N TYR A 26 -5.43 -13.94 2.83
CA TYR A 26 -5.47 -13.47 4.20
C TYR A 26 -4.05 -13.42 4.77
N LEU A 27 -3.69 -12.29 5.33
CA LEU A 27 -2.38 -12.03 5.93
C LEU A 27 -2.54 -11.90 7.44
N ARG A 28 -2.26 -12.97 8.15
CA ARG A 28 -2.36 -13.07 9.62
C ARG A 28 -1.26 -12.24 10.27
N GLY A 29 -1.61 -11.36 11.22
CA GLY A 29 -0.68 -10.55 12.01
C GLY A 29 -0.78 -10.79 13.50
N LEU A 30 -2.00 -10.83 14.04
CA LEU A 30 -2.26 -10.95 15.47
C LEU A 30 -3.55 -11.72 15.74
N THR A 31 -3.73 -12.19 16.99
CA THR A 31 -4.97 -12.83 17.45
C THR A 31 -5.39 -12.27 18.81
N TRP A 32 -6.68 -12.32 19.09
CA TRP A 32 -7.24 -11.96 20.38
C TRP A 32 -8.18 -13.06 20.89
N ASN A 33 -8.03 -13.41 22.14
CA ASN A 33 -8.79 -14.47 22.79
C ASN A 33 -9.62 -14.01 23.99
N TYR A 34 -9.41 -12.80 24.52
CA TYR A 34 -10.11 -12.28 25.68
C TYR A 34 -10.92 -11.02 25.31
N PHE A 35 -12.20 -11.00 25.69
CA PHE A 35 -13.10 -9.86 25.50
C PHE A 35 -13.63 -9.36 26.85
N ASP A 36 -13.41 -8.08 27.16
CA ASP A 36 -13.87 -7.47 28.42
C ASP A 36 -15.29 -6.89 28.36
N GLY A 37 -15.91 -6.90 27.19
CA GLY A 37 -17.21 -6.28 26.89
C GLY A 37 -17.10 -5.10 25.96
N ARG A 38 -15.88 -4.53 25.79
CA ARG A 38 -15.60 -3.39 24.90
C ARG A 38 -14.38 -3.59 24.01
N GLN A 39 -13.36 -4.22 24.57
CA GLN A 39 -12.05 -4.38 23.90
C GLN A 39 -11.63 -5.84 23.85
N TRP A 40 -10.95 -6.19 22.78
CA TRP A 40 -10.31 -7.47 22.63
C TRP A 40 -8.84 -7.39 23.04
N MET A 41 -8.36 -8.39 23.73
CA MET A 41 -6.99 -8.50 24.23
C MET A 41 -6.44 -9.91 23.97
N SER A 42 -5.12 -9.98 23.80
CA SER A 42 -4.39 -11.26 23.75
C SER A 42 -3.92 -11.60 25.15
N LYS A 43 -4.57 -12.57 25.80
CA LYS A 43 -4.20 -13.05 27.14
C LYS A 43 -3.86 -14.53 27.09
N ASN A 44 -2.96 -14.94 27.96
CA ASN A 44 -2.64 -16.37 28.22
C ASN A 44 -2.38 -17.21 26.97
N LEU A 45 -1.67 -16.67 25.99
CA LEU A 45 -1.28 -17.40 24.77
C LEU A 45 -0.26 -18.54 25.02
N PHE A 46 -0.29 -19.12 26.22
CA PHE A 46 0.65 -20.15 26.68
C PHE A 46 0.06 -21.56 26.73
N SER A 47 -1.16 -21.76 26.24
CA SER A 47 -1.73 -23.11 26.14
C SER A 47 -0.82 -24.01 25.34
N ALA A 48 -0.26 -25.01 26.02
CA ALA A 48 0.66 -25.92 25.35
C ALA A 48 -0.11 -26.76 24.32
N VAL A 49 0.37 -26.72 23.11
CA VAL A 49 -0.14 -27.50 21.99
C VAL A 49 0.47 -28.89 22.03
N LYS A 50 -0.35 -29.95 21.94
CA LYS A 50 0.14 -31.34 21.87
C LYS A 50 0.64 -31.69 20.48
N ALA A 51 -0.15 -31.36 19.46
CA ALA A 51 0.17 -31.65 18.08
C ALA A 51 -0.43 -30.62 17.14
N ARG A 52 0.24 -30.42 16.01
CA ARG A 52 -0.23 -29.55 14.91
C ARG A 52 -0.02 -30.24 13.59
N ARG A 53 -0.97 -30.11 12.67
CA ARG A 53 -0.83 -30.55 11.30
C ARG A 53 -1.42 -29.49 10.37
N LEU A 54 -0.64 -29.10 9.37
CA LEU A 54 -1.05 -28.18 8.32
C LEU A 54 -1.41 -28.99 7.08
N PHE A 55 -2.48 -28.56 6.41
CA PHE A 55 -3.03 -29.21 5.22
C PHE A 55 -3.11 -28.18 4.10
N GLY A 56 -3.24 -28.65 2.88
CA GLY A 56 -3.43 -27.79 1.71
C GLY A 56 -2.19 -27.68 0.83
N LYS A 57 -2.27 -26.80 -0.17
CA LYS A 57 -1.18 -26.54 -1.12
C LYS A 57 -0.08 -25.73 -0.40
N LYS A 58 1.17 -26.20 -0.48
CA LYS A 58 2.33 -25.43 -0.04
C LYS A 58 2.42 -24.14 -0.88
N TYR A 59 2.60 -23.01 -0.22
CA TYR A 59 2.72 -21.70 -0.82
C TYR A 59 3.97 -21.00 -0.31
N GLU A 60 4.86 -20.66 -1.22
CA GLU A 60 6.10 -19.93 -0.93
C GLU A 60 5.93 -18.47 -1.33
N TYR A 61 6.34 -17.54 -0.46
CA TYR A 61 6.19 -16.12 -0.68
C TYR A 61 7.32 -15.31 -0.03
N THR A 62 7.46 -14.07 -0.47
CA THR A 62 8.37 -13.09 0.14
C THR A 62 7.59 -11.82 0.45
N VAL A 63 7.70 -11.35 1.68
CA VAL A 63 7.08 -10.10 2.14
C VAL A 63 8.12 -8.98 2.15
N TYR A 64 7.77 -7.86 1.55
CA TYR A 64 8.47 -6.57 1.66
C TYR A 64 7.57 -5.66 2.48
N LEU A 65 7.90 -5.52 3.76
CA LEU A 65 7.10 -4.80 4.75
C LEU A 65 7.60 -3.38 4.89
N GLU A 66 6.69 -2.41 4.79
CA GLU A 66 6.98 -1.00 5.04
C GLU A 66 7.16 -0.74 6.54
N PRO A 67 7.85 0.34 6.96
CA PRO A 67 8.01 0.69 8.36
C PRO A 67 6.67 0.87 9.08
N HIS A 68 6.59 0.38 10.31
CA HIS A 68 5.44 0.58 11.21
C HIS A 68 5.88 0.55 12.69
N SER A 69 5.05 1.11 13.56
CA SER A 69 5.36 1.25 14.99
C SER A 69 5.19 -0.03 15.81
N ASP A 70 4.64 -1.10 15.21
CA ASP A 70 4.35 -2.35 15.89
C ASP A 70 5.46 -3.40 15.68
N VAL A 71 5.33 -4.50 16.42
CA VAL A 71 6.25 -5.64 16.39
C VAL A 71 5.71 -6.84 15.61
N TYR A 72 4.52 -6.73 15.02
CA TYR A 72 3.88 -7.84 14.33
C TYR A 72 4.41 -8.02 12.90
N LEU A 73 4.64 -9.29 12.52
CA LEU A 73 4.89 -9.68 11.14
C LEU A 73 3.65 -10.35 10.55
N PHE A 74 3.46 -10.17 9.26
CA PHE A 74 2.29 -10.69 8.55
C PHE A 74 2.65 -11.90 7.71
N THR A 75 1.88 -12.98 7.84
CA THR A 75 2.09 -14.23 7.11
C THR A 75 0.84 -14.64 6.36
N VAL A 76 1.03 -15.22 5.17
CA VAL A 76 -0.11 -15.73 4.39
C VAL A 76 -0.69 -16.95 5.10
N GLU A 77 -2.02 -16.98 5.27
CA GLU A 77 -2.79 -18.14 5.78
C GLU A 77 -2.19 -18.77 7.05
N TYR A 78 -1.89 -20.07 7.01
CA TYR A 78 -1.30 -20.82 8.11
C TYR A 78 0.19 -21.04 7.88
N PRO A 79 1.05 -20.23 8.51
CA PRO A 79 2.49 -20.31 8.30
C PRO A 79 3.08 -21.57 8.89
N TYR A 80 3.93 -22.22 8.10
CA TYR A 80 4.80 -23.29 8.52
C TYR A 80 6.10 -22.76 9.08
N ALA A 81 6.72 -21.84 8.34
CA ALA A 81 7.99 -21.21 8.71
C ALA A 81 8.13 -19.85 8.04
N ILE A 82 8.89 -18.96 8.67
CA ILE A 82 9.40 -17.74 8.05
C ILE A 82 10.91 -17.66 8.23
N SER A 83 11.61 -17.04 7.26
CA SER A 83 13.04 -16.80 7.34
C SER A 83 13.36 -15.69 8.33
N GLN A 84 14.55 -15.74 8.93
CA GLN A 84 15.09 -14.60 9.67
C GLN A 84 15.31 -13.40 8.73
N THR A 85 15.26 -12.21 9.28
CA THR A 85 15.55 -10.96 8.58
C THR A 85 16.66 -10.19 9.26
N SER A 86 17.41 -9.41 8.48
CA SER A 86 18.55 -8.65 9.00
C SER A 86 18.13 -7.63 10.04
N GLY A 87 18.78 -7.61 11.19
CA GLY A 87 18.59 -6.63 12.25
C GLY A 87 17.39 -6.83 13.17
N TYR A 88 16.65 -7.96 13.05
CA TYR A 88 15.51 -8.31 13.90
C TYR A 88 15.55 -9.77 14.31
N PHE A 89 15.16 -10.05 15.56
CA PHE A 89 14.92 -11.42 16.01
C PHE A 89 13.45 -11.76 15.88
N ILE A 90 13.14 -12.77 15.08
CA ILE A 90 11.78 -13.21 14.84
C ILE A 90 11.41 -14.32 15.82
N THR A 91 10.33 -14.12 16.56
CA THR A 91 9.82 -15.09 17.54
C THR A 91 8.44 -15.59 17.07
N PRO A 92 8.30 -16.91 16.85
CA PRO A 92 7.00 -17.52 16.61
C PRO A 92 6.18 -17.57 17.90
N ARG A 93 4.87 -17.27 17.79
CA ARG A 93 3.92 -17.41 18.89
C ARG A 93 3.06 -18.66 18.73
N ILE A 94 2.45 -19.08 19.82
CA ILE A 94 1.59 -20.28 19.86
C ILE A 94 0.41 -20.18 18.88
N ASP A 95 -0.13 -18.99 18.71
CA ASP A 95 -1.30 -18.69 17.87
C ASP A 95 -0.99 -18.61 16.37
N LYS A 96 0.18 -19.07 15.93
CA LYS A 96 0.64 -18.98 14.53
C LYS A 96 0.92 -17.55 14.05
N THR A 97 1.15 -16.61 14.97
CA THR A 97 1.64 -15.27 14.64
C THR A 97 3.14 -15.17 14.88
N TYR A 98 3.76 -14.14 14.34
CA TYR A 98 5.18 -13.87 14.48
C TYR A 98 5.39 -12.44 14.92
N VAL A 99 6.33 -12.25 15.84
CA VAL A 99 6.69 -10.92 16.32
C VAL A 99 8.20 -10.73 16.21
N VAL A 100 8.62 -9.48 16.12
CA VAL A 100 10.01 -9.08 16.21
C VAL A 100 10.30 -8.45 17.56
N ASP A 101 11.59 -8.40 17.93
CA ASP A 101 12.09 -7.90 19.21
C ASP A 101 11.94 -6.37 19.41
N LYS A 102 11.67 -5.63 18.34
CA LYS A 102 11.51 -4.15 18.35
C LYS A 102 10.63 -3.69 17.19
N PRO A 103 10.02 -2.49 17.25
CA PRO A 103 9.24 -1.94 16.17
C PRO A 103 10.00 -1.86 14.85
N VAL A 104 9.26 -2.02 13.74
CA VAL A 104 9.83 -2.08 12.38
C VAL A 104 10.02 -0.67 11.83
N PHE A 105 11.11 -0.01 12.19
CA PHE A 105 11.39 1.37 11.74
C PHE A 105 11.96 1.47 10.32
N ASN A 106 12.42 0.37 9.75
CA ASN A 106 12.96 0.32 8.39
C ASN A 106 12.21 -0.72 7.58
N LYS A 107 12.24 -0.56 6.25
CA LYS A 107 11.73 -1.62 5.36
C LYS A 107 12.47 -2.92 5.60
N ILE A 108 11.73 -3.99 5.77
CA ILE A 108 12.29 -5.34 5.98
C ILE A 108 11.77 -6.31 4.94
N LYS A 109 12.56 -7.35 4.72
CA LYS A 109 12.23 -8.47 3.86
C LYS A 109 12.34 -9.78 4.62
N TYR A 110 11.33 -10.61 4.50
CA TYR A 110 11.37 -11.99 4.97
C TYR A 110 10.62 -12.90 4.01
N SER A 111 11.00 -14.16 3.95
CA SER A 111 10.30 -15.16 3.15
C SER A 111 9.53 -16.11 4.05
N GLY A 112 8.42 -16.61 3.56
CA GLY A 112 7.55 -17.51 4.28
C GLY A 112 7.15 -18.73 3.45
N ILE A 113 6.82 -19.79 4.18
CA ILE A 113 6.16 -20.97 3.66
C ILE A 113 4.87 -21.13 4.45
N SER A 114 3.75 -21.19 3.75
CA SER A 114 2.42 -21.41 4.32
C SER A 114 1.70 -22.55 3.64
N PHE A 115 0.62 -23.02 4.26
CA PHE A 115 -0.31 -23.96 3.67
C PHE A 115 -1.64 -23.28 3.42
N ILE A 116 -2.10 -23.27 2.18
CA ILE A 116 -3.33 -22.62 1.78
C ILE A 116 -4.49 -23.56 2.06
N ASN A 117 -5.29 -23.19 3.05
CA ASN A 117 -6.49 -23.90 3.47
C ASN A 117 -7.36 -22.94 4.34
N ASP A 118 -8.60 -23.34 4.60
CA ASP A 118 -9.51 -22.68 5.54
C ASP A 118 -9.41 -23.25 6.97
N LYS A 119 -8.63 -24.31 7.17
CA LYS A 119 -8.50 -24.99 8.47
C LYS A 119 -7.13 -25.64 8.69
N TYR A 120 -6.77 -25.84 9.96
CA TYR A 120 -5.65 -26.67 10.36
C TYR A 120 -5.94 -27.45 11.66
N TYR A 121 -5.34 -28.63 11.79
CA TYR A 121 -5.46 -29.44 12.99
C TYR A 121 -4.57 -28.93 14.12
N GLU A 122 -5.13 -28.81 15.31
CA GLU A 122 -4.37 -28.48 16.54
C GLU A 122 -5.02 -29.17 17.73
N GLU A 123 -4.25 -29.91 18.52
CA GLU A 123 -4.73 -30.51 19.75
C GLU A 123 -4.40 -29.60 20.94
N LEU A 124 -5.38 -28.86 21.42
CA LEU A 124 -5.24 -27.95 22.54
C LEU A 124 -5.26 -28.71 23.88
N LYS A 125 -4.52 -28.23 24.89
CA LYS A 125 -4.58 -28.74 26.26
C LYS A 125 -5.77 -28.18 27.05
N SER A 126 -6.16 -26.95 26.81
CA SER A 126 -7.34 -26.30 27.36
C SER A 126 -8.02 -25.43 26.29
N MET A 127 -9.32 -25.29 26.41
CA MET A 127 -10.17 -24.44 25.56
C MET A 127 -10.72 -23.22 26.32
N ASP A 128 -10.52 -23.15 27.64
CA ASP A 128 -11.18 -22.16 28.52
C ASP A 128 -10.90 -20.73 28.08
N GLU A 129 -9.67 -20.43 27.64
CA GLU A 129 -9.29 -19.11 27.15
C GLU A 129 -10.02 -18.69 25.87
N TYR A 130 -10.53 -19.66 25.11
CA TYR A 130 -11.28 -19.45 23.86
C TYR A 130 -12.81 -19.51 24.05
N LEU A 131 -13.26 -19.78 25.28
CA LEU A 131 -14.67 -19.78 25.68
C LEU A 131 -15.02 -18.61 26.58
N GLN A 132 -14.05 -17.78 26.97
CA GLN A 132 -14.26 -16.66 27.89
C GLN A 132 -15.28 -15.66 27.33
N LEU A 133 -16.19 -15.23 28.16
CA LEU A 133 -17.23 -14.24 27.88
C LEU A 133 -17.36 -13.23 29.04
N PRO A 134 -17.62 -11.96 28.77
CA PRO A 134 -18.06 -11.02 29.81
C PRO A 134 -19.52 -11.26 30.16
N LYS A 135 -20.07 -10.46 31.09
CA LYS A 135 -21.52 -10.42 31.30
C LYS A 135 -22.19 -9.86 30.03
N LEU A 136 -23.15 -10.59 29.48
CA LEU A 136 -23.85 -10.25 28.25
C LEU A 136 -25.32 -10.00 28.47
N ASN A 137 -25.95 -9.27 27.55
CA ASN A 137 -27.39 -9.06 27.51
C ASN A 137 -28.11 -10.39 27.19
N GLU A 138 -29.23 -10.64 27.84
CA GLU A 138 -30.05 -11.86 27.67
C GLU A 138 -30.51 -12.05 26.21
N SER A 139 -30.74 -10.97 25.49
CA SER A 139 -31.12 -11.03 24.06
C SER A 139 -30.02 -11.64 23.19
N ILE A 140 -28.75 -11.40 23.54
CA ILE A 140 -27.60 -11.99 22.80
C ILE A 140 -27.55 -13.50 23.07
N ILE A 141 -27.80 -13.90 24.36
CA ILE A 141 -27.83 -15.31 24.76
C ILE A 141 -28.95 -16.03 24.04
N LYS A 142 -30.16 -15.41 23.97
CA LYS A 142 -31.29 -15.95 23.23
C LYS A 142 -30.97 -16.12 21.75
N LEU A 143 -30.42 -15.09 21.10
CA LEU A 143 -30.02 -15.14 19.67
C LEU A 143 -29.05 -16.29 19.43
N ALA A 144 -28.04 -16.48 20.28
CA ALA A 144 -27.10 -17.58 20.13
C ALA A 144 -27.79 -18.94 20.12
N LYS A 145 -28.77 -19.15 21.01
CA LYS A 145 -29.58 -20.37 21.06
C LYS A 145 -30.46 -20.55 19.83
N ASP A 146 -31.06 -19.48 19.34
CA ASP A 146 -31.92 -19.49 18.14
C ASP A 146 -31.14 -19.83 16.87
N LEU A 147 -29.82 -19.54 16.84
CA LEU A 147 -28.92 -19.84 15.70
C LEU A 147 -28.23 -21.21 15.81
N LYS A 148 -28.46 -21.96 16.90
CA LYS A 148 -27.85 -23.27 17.11
C LYS A 148 -28.31 -24.26 16.03
N GLY A 149 -27.35 -24.94 15.40
CA GLY A 149 -27.57 -26.04 14.46
C GLY A 149 -27.50 -27.42 15.12
N ASN A 150 -27.52 -28.46 14.31
CA ASN A 150 -27.46 -29.84 14.79
C ASN A 150 -26.06 -30.21 15.28
N ASP A 151 -25.04 -29.56 14.77
CA ASP A 151 -23.63 -29.69 15.18
C ASP A 151 -22.91 -28.33 15.25
N GLU A 152 -21.65 -28.37 15.65
CA GLU A 152 -20.83 -27.16 15.81
C GLU A 152 -20.58 -26.44 14.47
N GLU A 153 -20.38 -27.20 13.39
CA GLU A 153 -20.10 -26.65 12.05
C GLU A 153 -21.35 -26.00 11.46
N GLU A 154 -22.52 -26.63 11.59
CA GLU A 154 -23.79 -26.04 11.18
C GLU A 154 -24.11 -24.78 11.99
N THR A 155 -23.89 -24.82 13.32
CA THR A 155 -24.03 -23.65 14.18
C THR A 155 -23.17 -22.48 13.72
N ALA A 156 -21.91 -22.73 13.40
CA ALA A 156 -20.99 -21.69 12.92
C ALA A 156 -21.46 -21.11 11.56
N LYS A 157 -21.90 -21.95 10.63
CA LYS A 157 -22.46 -21.53 9.35
C LYS A 157 -23.76 -20.72 9.49
N ASN A 158 -24.64 -21.11 10.41
CA ASN A 158 -25.87 -20.37 10.68
C ASN A 158 -25.57 -18.97 11.21
N ILE A 159 -24.64 -18.84 12.16
CA ILE A 159 -24.19 -17.57 12.72
C ILE A 159 -23.55 -16.70 11.61
N GLU A 160 -22.66 -17.27 10.82
CA GLU A 160 -22.02 -16.56 9.70
C GLU A 160 -23.05 -16.04 8.69
N LYS A 161 -23.97 -16.89 8.28
CA LYS A 161 -25.06 -16.52 7.34
C LYS A 161 -25.96 -15.43 7.90
N PHE A 162 -26.32 -15.52 9.18
CA PHE A 162 -27.10 -14.50 9.87
C PHE A 162 -26.41 -13.15 9.85
N LEU A 163 -25.14 -13.09 10.25
CA LEU A 163 -24.36 -11.86 10.28
C LEU A 163 -24.16 -11.28 8.87
N LYS A 164 -23.92 -12.10 7.86
CA LYS A 164 -23.81 -11.65 6.46
C LYS A 164 -25.06 -10.97 5.92
N SER A 165 -26.21 -11.09 6.57
CA SER A 165 -27.43 -10.37 6.20
C SER A 165 -27.40 -8.88 6.62
N TYR A 166 -26.45 -8.47 7.47
CA TYR A 166 -26.32 -7.10 7.95
C TYR A 166 -25.50 -6.25 6.97
N THR A 167 -25.57 -4.93 7.14
CA THR A 167 -24.90 -3.98 6.25
C THR A 167 -23.48 -3.69 6.69
N TYR A 168 -22.51 -3.76 5.77
CA TYR A 168 -21.16 -3.26 6.03
C TYR A 168 -21.13 -1.74 5.97
N SER A 169 -20.59 -1.10 7.01
CA SER A 169 -20.44 0.36 7.09
C SER A 169 -19.22 0.75 7.91
N LEU A 170 -18.54 1.80 7.50
CA LEU A 170 -17.46 2.46 8.26
C LEU A 170 -17.98 3.67 9.03
N GLN A 171 -19.22 4.08 8.79
CA GLN A 171 -19.83 5.26 9.37
C GLN A 171 -20.94 4.87 10.35
N ASN A 172 -21.23 5.79 11.29
CA ASN A 172 -22.29 5.61 12.30
C ASN A 172 -22.15 4.32 13.11
N LEU A 173 -20.92 3.95 13.44
CA LEU A 173 -20.63 2.77 14.26
C LEU A 173 -21.20 2.94 15.67
N SER A 174 -21.40 1.82 16.36
CA SER A 174 -21.86 1.85 17.73
C SER A 174 -20.78 2.40 18.66
N VAL A 175 -21.15 3.41 19.46
CA VAL A 175 -20.33 3.98 20.55
C VAL A 175 -21.00 3.75 21.93
N SER A 176 -21.98 2.86 21.97
CA SER A 176 -22.74 2.56 23.19
C SER A 176 -21.90 1.81 24.22
N GLN A 177 -22.42 1.70 25.43
CA GLN A 177 -21.77 0.91 26.50
C GLN A 177 -21.80 -0.60 26.24
N ASP A 178 -22.75 -1.08 25.43
CA ASP A 178 -22.84 -2.45 24.93
C ASP A 178 -22.80 -2.45 23.38
N PRO A 179 -21.61 -2.34 22.80
CA PRO A 179 -21.46 -2.21 21.36
C PRO A 179 -21.93 -3.43 20.57
N ILE A 180 -21.88 -4.62 21.18
CA ILE A 180 -22.33 -5.86 20.54
C ILE A 180 -23.86 -5.93 20.49
N TYR A 181 -24.53 -5.57 21.57
CA TYR A 181 -25.98 -5.48 21.58
C TYR A 181 -26.48 -4.45 20.55
N ASP A 182 -25.87 -3.29 20.56
CA ASP A 182 -26.24 -2.20 19.65
C ASP A 182 -26.06 -2.61 18.18
N PHE A 183 -24.95 -3.28 17.86
CA PHE A 183 -24.72 -3.82 16.51
C PHE A 183 -25.76 -4.87 16.13
N LEU A 184 -26.04 -5.85 17.02
CA LEU A 184 -26.90 -6.98 16.68
C LEU A 184 -28.39 -6.60 16.60
N PHE A 185 -28.87 -5.67 17.44
CA PHE A 185 -30.31 -5.43 17.57
C PHE A 185 -30.76 -4.04 17.15
N VAL A 186 -29.88 -3.03 17.22
CA VAL A 186 -30.24 -1.63 16.94
C VAL A 186 -29.75 -1.20 15.57
N LYS A 187 -28.45 -1.21 15.35
CA LYS A 187 -27.82 -0.66 14.14
C LYS A 187 -27.88 -1.61 12.94
N LYS A 188 -27.62 -2.89 13.15
CA LYS A 188 -27.50 -3.94 12.11
C LYS A 188 -26.55 -3.55 10.98
N GLN A 189 -25.59 -2.71 11.33
CA GLN A 189 -24.51 -2.27 10.43
C GLN A 189 -23.23 -2.01 11.22
N GLY A 190 -22.06 -2.28 10.58
CA GLY A 190 -20.77 -2.12 11.22
C GLY A 190 -19.62 -2.48 10.29
N ASN A 191 -18.39 -2.32 10.80
CA ASN A 191 -17.18 -2.78 10.13
C ASN A 191 -16.83 -4.24 10.48
N CYS A 192 -15.74 -4.79 9.94
CA CYS A 192 -15.33 -6.17 10.15
C CYS A 192 -15.15 -6.55 11.64
N GLU A 193 -14.76 -5.61 12.51
CA GLU A 193 -14.60 -5.87 13.95
C GLU A 193 -15.93 -6.23 14.62
N TYR A 194 -17.03 -5.54 14.29
CA TYR A 194 -18.35 -5.83 14.87
C TYR A 194 -18.87 -7.18 14.39
N PHE A 195 -18.70 -7.49 13.10
CA PHE A 195 -19.09 -8.78 12.53
C PHE A 195 -18.31 -9.92 13.16
N ALA A 196 -17.00 -9.83 13.19
CA ALA A 196 -16.15 -10.88 13.73
C ALA A 196 -16.32 -11.04 15.25
N SER A 197 -16.42 -9.93 16.01
CA SER A 197 -16.67 -9.96 17.46
C SER A 197 -17.99 -10.62 17.79
N SER A 198 -19.06 -10.26 17.09
CA SER A 198 -20.37 -10.87 17.30
C SER A 198 -20.35 -12.37 16.99
N MET A 199 -19.67 -12.78 15.92
CA MET A 199 -19.54 -14.20 15.61
C MET A 199 -18.80 -14.97 16.70
N VAL A 200 -17.66 -14.46 17.19
CA VAL A 200 -16.93 -15.13 18.30
C VAL A 200 -17.79 -15.26 19.55
N ILE A 201 -18.53 -14.21 19.93
CA ILE A 201 -19.40 -14.22 21.10
C ILE A 201 -20.53 -15.25 20.94
N LEU A 202 -21.20 -15.27 19.80
CA LEU A 202 -22.30 -16.21 19.51
C LEU A 202 -21.81 -17.66 19.46
N LEU A 203 -20.60 -17.92 18.93
CA LEU A 203 -19.95 -19.23 18.94
C LEU A 203 -19.66 -19.68 20.38
N ARG A 204 -19.03 -18.81 21.19
CA ARG A 204 -18.68 -19.10 22.59
C ARG A 204 -19.92 -19.38 23.47
N LEU A 205 -21.02 -18.66 23.25
CA LEU A 205 -22.31 -18.92 23.92
C LEU A 205 -22.89 -20.30 23.56
N ASN A 206 -22.54 -20.86 22.41
CA ASN A 206 -22.88 -22.22 22.02
C ASN A 206 -21.82 -23.26 22.43
N GLY A 207 -20.84 -22.90 23.23
CA GLY A 207 -19.77 -23.78 23.69
C GLY A 207 -18.69 -24.07 22.65
N ILE A 208 -18.65 -23.33 21.53
CA ILE A 208 -17.66 -23.49 20.47
C ILE A 208 -16.50 -22.52 20.74
N PRO A 209 -15.28 -23.02 21.02
CA PRO A 209 -14.13 -22.18 21.26
C PRO A 209 -13.80 -21.36 20.00
N ALA A 210 -13.58 -20.06 20.17
CA ALA A 210 -13.33 -19.16 19.03
C ALA A 210 -12.43 -18.00 19.43
N ARG A 211 -11.73 -17.43 18.42
CA ARG A 211 -10.87 -16.25 18.58
C ARG A 211 -10.98 -15.31 17.40
N LEU A 212 -10.61 -14.06 17.62
CA LEU A 212 -10.40 -13.10 16.54
C LEU A 212 -8.99 -13.27 15.97
N VAL A 213 -8.89 -13.01 14.68
CA VAL A 213 -7.63 -12.88 13.95
C VAL A 213 -7.63 -11.55 13.22
N GLY A 214 -6.58 -10.78 13.40
CA GLY A 214 -6.37 -9.49 12.75
C GLY A 214 -5.19 -9.53 11.79
N GLY A 215 -5.31 -8.73 10.75
CA GLY A 215 -4.30 -8.59 9.73
C GLY A 215 -4.82 -7.88 8.50
N TYR A 216 -4.55 -8.42 7.32
CA TYR A 216 -4.98 -7.86 6.04
C TYR A 216 -5.65 -8.91 5.16
N LYS A 217 -6.56 -8.45 4.30
CA LYS A 217 -7.24 -9.28 3.30
C LYS A 217 -7.23 -8.56 1.97
N THR A 218 -6.56 -9.12 0.96
CA THR A 218 -6.44 -8.48 -0.36
C THR A 218 -6.54 -9.48 -1.50
N ALA A 219 -7.06 -9.00 -2.64
CA ALA A 219 -7.01 -9.69 -3.92
C ALA A 219 -6.31 -8.82 -4.99
N THR A 220 -5.71 -7.68 -4.58
CA THR A 220 -5.03 -6.77 -5.49
C THR A 220 -3.68 -7.33 -5.88
N TYR A 221 -3.58 -7.90 -7.09
CA TYR A 221 -2.38 -8.55 -7.60
C TYR A 221 -1.82 -7.82 -8.82
N ASN A 222 -0.54 -7.54 -8.79
CA ASN A 222 0.20 -6.99 -9.92
C ASN A 222 0.77 -8.12 -10.77
N GLN A 223 0.10 -8.42 -11.88
CA GLN A 223 0.50 -9.49 -12.80
C GLN A 223 1.83 -9.22 -13.52
N THR A 224 2.22 -7.95 -13.67
CA THR A 224 3.46 -7.58 -14.38
C THR A 224 4.71 -7.93 -13.57
N ALA A 225 4.63 -7.85 -12.26
CA ALA A 225 5.77 -8.06 -11.37
C ALA A 225 5.52 -9.17 -10.31
N ASN A 226 4.45 -9.93 -10.44
CA ASN A 226 4.10 -11.12 -9.66
C ASN A 226 4.10 -10.91 -8.14
N TYR A 227 3.32 -9.92 -7.67
CA TYR A 227 3.13 -9.66 -6.24
C TYR A 227 1.75 -9.09 -5.91
N TYR A 228 1.31 -9.33 -4.67
CA TYR A 228 0.15 -8.66 -4.09
C TYR A 228 0.53 -7.30 -3.54
N ILE A 229 -0.33 -6.31 -3.75
CA ILE A 229 -0.25 -4.99 -3.14
C ILE A 229 -1.20 -4.98 -1.96
N VAL A 230 -0.66 -4.79 -0.75
CA VAL A 230 -1.44 -4.71 0.49
C VAL A 230 -1.39 -3.29 1.01
N LYS A 231 -2.56 -2.70 1.21
CA LYS A 231 -2.74 -1.33 1.67
C LYS A 231 -3.34 -1.28 3.07
N GLN A 232 -3.22 -0.15 3.76
CA GLN A 232 -3.85 0.05 5.06
C GLN A 232 -5.37 -0.22 5.01
N LYS A 233 -6.05 0.21 3.98
CA LYS A 233 -7.48 -0.05 3.79
C LYS A 233 -7.87 -1.53 3.67
N ASP A 234 -6.91 -2.41 3.39
CA ASP A 234 -7.10 -3.85 3.33
C ASP A 234 -7.06 -4.50 4.73
N ALA A 235 -6.89 -3.69 5.80
CA ALA A 235 -6.95 -4.15 7.18
C ALA A 235 -8.26 -4.88 7.44
N HIS A 236 -8.18 -6.06 8.04
CA HIS A 236 -9.31 -6.96 8.19
C HIS A 236 -9.24 -7.79 9.47
N VAL A 237 -10.41 -8.07 10.02
CA VAL A 237 -10.58 -8.96 11.17
C VAL A 237 -11.52 -10.08 10.77
N TRP A 238 -11.15 -11.31 11.10
CA TRP A 238 -11.94 -12.52 10.86
C TRP A 238 -11.93 -13.44 12.06
N VAL A 239 -12.60 -14.57 11.97
CA VAL A 239 -12.83 -15.50 13.08
C VAL A 239 -12.14 -16.83 12.80
N GLU A 240 -11.59 -17.43 13.83
CA GLU A 240 -11.26 -18.85 13.86
C GLU A 240 -12.07 -19.54 14.95
N ALA A 241 -12.83 -20.55 14.55
CA ALA A 241 -13.59 -21.44 15.44
C ALA A 241 -12.89 -22.79 15.54
N TYR A 242 -12.84 -23.34 16.76
CA TYR A 242 -12.22 -24.64 17.02
C TYR A 242 -13.29 -25.72 17.05
N ILE A 243 -13.35 -26.51 15.98
CA ILE A 243 -14.37 -27.55 15.74
C ILE A 243 -13.64 -28.84 15.38
N ASN A 244 -13.97 -29.94 16.06
CA ASN A 244 -13.39 -31.26 15.79
C ASN A 244 -11.84 -31.26 15.74
N LYS A 245 -11.20 -30.61 16.70
CA LYS A 245 -9.73 -30.43 16.80
C LYS A 245 -9.11 -29.65 15.65
N HIS A 246 -9.91 -28.88 14.91
CA HIS A 246 -9.44 -28.00 13.85
C HIS A 246 -9.82 -26.55 14.14
N TRP A 247 -8.88 -25.64 13.95
CA TRP A 247 -9.19 -24.24 13.76
C TRP A 247 -9.68 -24.02 12.34
N ILE A 248 -10.91 -23.53 12.20
CA ILE A 248 -11.57 -23.28 10.92
C ILE A 248 -11.79 -21.78 10.80
N ARG A 249 -11.41 -21.22 9.65
CA ARG A 249 -11.62 -19.80 9.35
C ARG A 249 -13.06 -19.54 8.92
N PHE A 250 -13.66 -18.50 9.50
CA PHE A 250 -14.93 -17.91 9.12
C PHE A 250 -14.76 -16.41 8.90
N ASP A 251 -15.43 -15.86 7.91
CA ASP A 251 -15.45 -14.41 7.66
C ASP A 251 -16.89 -13.93 7.53
N PRO A 252 -17.50 -13.48 8.66
CA PRO A 252 -18.89 -13.04 8.66
C PRO A 252 -19.14 -11.69 7.98
N THR A 253 -18.08 -11.03 7.47
CA THR A 253 -18.19 -9.73 6.81
C THR A 253 -18.87 -9.88 5.45
N PRO A 254 -19.95 -9.12 5.17
CA PRO A 254 -20.67 -9.22 3.90
C PRO A 254 -19.80 -8.93 2.66
N ALA A 255 -20.10 -9.60 1.56
CA ALA A 255 -19.39 -9.43 0.29
C ALA A 255 -19.54 -8.02 -0.33
N ALA A 256 -20.45 -7.17 0.17
CA ALA A 256 -20.60 -5.78 -0.27
C ALA A 256 -19.31 -4.96 -0.11
N ARG A 257 -18.43 -5.31 0.84
CA ARG A 257 -17.05 -4.81 0.91
C ARG A 257 -16.29 -5.09 -0.39
N ASN A 258 -16.50 -6.24 -0.99
CA ASN A 258 -15.82 -6.63 -2.24
C ASN A 258 -16.25 -5.79 -3.45
N VAL A 259 -17.49 -5.27 -3.47
CA VAL A 259 -17.99 -4.40 -4.56
C VAL A 259 -17.30 -3.04 -4.52
N ILE A 260 -17.03 -2.50 -3.34
CA ILE A 260 -16.28 -1.24 -3.18
C ILE A 260 -14.83 -1.45 -3.64
N ILE A 261 -14.22 -2.57 -3.28
CA ILE A 261 -12.87 -2.96 -3.70
C ILE A 261 -12.82 -3.21 -5.21
N GLU A 262 -13.85 -3.80 -5.83
CA GLU A 262 -13.86 -4.05 -7.28
C GLU A 262 -14.01 -2.79 -8.14
N ARG A 263 -14.73 -1.76 -7.69
CA ARG A 263 -14.74 -0.47 -8.38
C ARG A 263 -13.36 0.18 -8.42
N GLU A 264 -12.51 -0.06 -7.43
CA GLU A 264 -11.13 0.42 -7.41
C GLU A 264 -10.13 -0.49 -8.18
N LYS A 265 -10.50 -1.73 -8.51
CA LYS A 265 -9.67 -2.66 -9.33
C LYS A 265 -9.41 -2.14 -10.75
N ARG A 266 -10.15 -1.16 -11.25
CA ARG A 266 -9.76 -0.36 -12.42
C ARG A 266 -8.65 0.63 -12.09
N LEU A 267 -7.67 0.18 -11.35
CA LEU A 267 -6.45 0.94 -11.12
C LEU A 267 -5.82 1.26 -12.48
N ASN A 268 -5.68 2.54 -12.71
CA ASN A 268 -5.04 3.12 -13.86
C ASN A 268 -3.73 2.35 -14.14
N LYS A 269 -3.54 1.77 -15.33
CA LYS A 269 -2.34 1.02 -15.73
C LYS A 269 -1.05 1.77 -15.37
N LEU A 270 -1.12 3.11 -15.39
CA LEU A 270 -0.03 3.99 -14.98
C LEU A 270 0.32 3.85 -13.49
N LYS A 271 -0.69 3.74 -12.59
CA LYS A 271 -0.42 3.54 -11.15
C LYS A 271 0.24 2.20 -10.87
N LEU A 272 -0.19 1.14 -11.55
CA LEU A 272 0.43 -0.18 -11.44
C LEU A 272 1.88 -0.17 -11.97
N TRP A 273 2.13 0.55 -13.05
CA TRP A 273 3.48 0.70 -13.61
C TRP A 273 4.40 1.48 -12.66
N LEU A 274 3.93 2.58 -12.09
CA LEU A 274 4.67 3.35 -11.08
C LEU A 274 4.92 2.53 -9.81
N ASP A 275 3.94 1.74 -9.36
CA ASP A 275 4.13 0.83 -8.22
C ASP A 275 5.14 -0.27 -8.54
N THR A 276 5.15 -0.78 -9.77
CA THR A 276 6.16 -1.75 -10.24
C THR A 276 7.58 -1.16 -10.19
N ILE A 277 7.78 0.07 -10.63
CA ILE A 277 9.07 0.77 -10.53
C ILE A 277 9.49 0.90 -9.05
N ASN A 278 8.56 1.34 -8.20
CA ASN A 278 8.82 1.49 -6.76
C ASN A 278 9.13 0.14 -6.09
N TYR A 279 8.47 -0.93 -6.51
CA TYR A 279 8.76 -2.30 -6.06
C TYR A 279 10.20 -2.72 -6.42
N TYR A 280 10.61 -2.57 -7.67
CA TYR A 280 11.97 -2.92 -8.08
C TYR A 280 13.03 -2.07 -7.40
N TYR A 281 12.78 -0.76 -7.26
CA TYR A 281 13.64 0.13 -6.50
C TYR A 281 13.77 -0.31 -5.03
N THR A 282 12.64 -0.60 -4.37
CA THR A 282 12.60 -1.09 -2.98
C THR A 282 13.32 -2.44 -2.86
N THR A 283 13.08 -3.37 -3.78
CA THR A 283 13.72 -4.67 -3.81
C THR A 283 15.23 -4.55 -3.97
N PHE A 284 15.69 -3.62 -4.82
CA PHE A 284 17.10 -3.32 -5.00
C PHE A 284 17.72 -2.78 -3.72
N ILE A 285 17.10 -1.80 -3.07
CA ILE A 285 17.61 -1.19 -1.83
C ILE A 285 17.62 -2.19 -0.68
N VAL A 286 16.53 -2.92 -0.46
CA VAL A 286 16.42 -3.89 0.66
C VAL A 286 17.31 -5.11 0.46
N ASN A 287 17.56 -5.52 -0.78
CA ASN A 287 18.51 -6.60 -1.09
C ASN A 287 19.97 -6.10 -1.15
N TYR A 288 20.20 -4.78 -1.12
CA TYR A 288 21.53 -4.21 -1.14
C TYR A 288 22.12 -4.24 0.28
N ASP A 289 22.59 -5.41 0.65
CA ASP A 289 23.14 -5.67 1.97
C ASP A 289 24.40 -4.83 2.22
N PHE A 290 24.53 -4.28 3.43
CA PHE A 290 25.69 -3.47 3.85
C PHE A 290 27.01 -4.21 3.69
N SER A 291 27.00 -5.56 3.78
CA SER A 291 28.14 -6.41 3.50
C SER A 291 28.62 -6.31 2.06
N LYS A 292 27.68 -6.22 1.09
CA LYS A 292 28.01 -6.01 -0.34
C LYS A 292 28.49 -4.60 -0.63
N GLN A 293 28.01 -3.59 0.12
CA GLN A 293 28.56 -2.23 0.06
C GLN A 293 29.99 -2.19 0.54
N ALA A 294 30.30 -2.84 1.67
CA ALA A 294 31.65 -2.92 2.22
C ALA A 294 32.58 -3.69 1.26
N GLU A 295 32.09 -4.76 0.63
CA GLU A 295 32.85 -5.51 -0.36
C GLU A 295 33.11 -4.70 -1.65
N LEU A 296 32.08 -3.98 -2.15
CA LEU A 296 32.22 -3.08 -3.29
C LEU A 296 33.17 -1.92 -2.98
N PHE A 297 33.01 -1.30 -1.79
CA PHE A 297 33.88 -0.23 -1.32
C PHE A 297 35.31 -0.71 -1.17
N ASN A 298 35.50 -1.91 -0.62
CA ASN A 298 36.82 -2.52 -0.50
C ASN A 298 37.43 -2.93 -1.86
N LYS A 299 36.63 -3.39 -2.81
CA LYS A 299 37.05 -3.63 -4.20
C LYS A 299 37.43 -2.33 -4.91
N VAL A 300 36.63 -1.28 -4.75
CA VAL A 300 36.92 0.06 -5.28
C VAL A 300 38.18 0.61 -4.62
N LYS A 301 38.32 0.54 -3.29
CA LYS A 301 39.51 1.01 -2.56
C LYS A 301 40.78 0.22 -2.96
N LYS A 302 40.68 -1.11 -3.14
CA LYS A 302 41.78 -1.94 -3.68
C LYS A 302 42.07 -1.59 -5.15
N GLY A 303 41.07 -1.28 -5.97
CA GLY A 303 41.25 -0.82 -7.36
C GLY A 303 42.00 0.51 -7.43
N PHE A 304 41.68 1.46 -6.53
CA PHE A 304 42.38 2.76 -6.46
C PHE A 304 43.81 2.66 -5.90
N SER A 305 44.11 1.65 -5.06
CA SER A 305 45.49 1.45 -4.53
C SER A 305 46.45 0.87 -5.57
N ASN A 306 45.96 0.28 -6.66
CA ASN A 306 46.73 -0.37 -7.72
C ASN A 306 46.58 0.34 -9.08
N ILE A 307 46.64 1.69 -9.10
CA ILE A 307 46.54 2.49 -10.36
C ILE A 307 47.68 2.18 -11.38
N ARG A 308 48.63 1.31 -11.05
CA ARG A 308 49.71 0.91 -11.97
C ARG A 308 49.38 -0.28 -12.91
N ASP A 309 48.27 -1.01 -12.65
CA ASP A 309 47.93 -2.19 -13.48
C ASP A 309 46.49 -2.13 -14.05
N PHE A 310 46.21 -1.06 -14.84
CA PHE A 310 44.94 -0.90 -15.56
C PHE A 310 44.78 -1.81 -16.80
N LYS A 311 45.52 -2.91 -16.89
CA LYS A 311 45.53 -3.71 -18.13
C LYS A 311 44.80 -5.07 -18.09
N LYS A 312 44.12 -5.45 -17.00
CA LYS A 312 43.33 -6.70 -16.95
C LYS A 312 42.13 -6.65 -16.00
N ILE A 313 41.14 -5.88 -16.40
CA ILE A 313 39.76 -6.14 -15.96
C ILE A 313 38.94 -6.28 -17.24
N GLU A 314 38.74 -7.52 -17.68
CA GLU A 314 37.69 -7.87 -18.64
C GLU A 314 36.35 -7.72 -17.92
N PHE A 315 35.83 -6.51 -17.91
CA PHE A 315 34.39 -6.31 -17.70
C PHE A 315 33.73 -6.70 -19.02
N GLU A 316 33.02 -7.81 -19.07
CA GLU A 316 31.99 -8.04 -20.08
C GLU A 316 30.92 -6.94 -19.93
N PHE A 317 31.23 -5.76 -20.44
CA PHE A 317 30.29 -4.67 -20.58
C PHE A 317 29.32 -5.05 -21.69
N ASN A 318 28.16 -5.57 -21.34
CA ASN A 318 27.07 -5.68 -22.29
C ASN A 318 26.74 -4.25 -22.79
N LYS A 319 27.11 -3.93 -24.02
CA LYS A 319 26.92 -2.61 -24.67
C LYS A 319 25.48 -2.08 -24.49
N ASN A 320 24.51 -2.98 -24.35
CA ASN A 320 23.11 -2.61 -24.17
C ASN A 320 22.84 -1.91 -22.83
N TYR A 321 23.54 -2.28 -21.74
CA TYR A 321 23.39 -1.58 -20.45
C TYR A 321 24.01 -0.19 -20.46
N LEU A 322 25.13 0.00 -21.16
CA LEU A 322 25.75 1.32 -21.34
C LEU A 322 24.81 2.24 -22.13
N ILE A 323 24.26 1.75 -23.23
CA ILE A 323 23.30 2.50 -24.07
C ILE A 323 22.05 2.85 -23.25
N PHE A 324 21.51 1.90 -22.49
CA PHE A 324 20.34 2.13 -21.63
C PHE A 324 20.61 3.20 -20.57
N THR A 325 21.78 3.17 -19.93
CA THR A 325 22.18 4.17 -18.91
C THR A 325 22.33 5.55 -19.53
N ILE A 326 22.93 5.65 -20.72
CA ILE A 326 23.06 6.91 -21.46
C ILE A 326 21.69 7.47 -21.84
N ILE A 327 20.77 6.63 -22.33
CA ILE A 327 19.41 7.03 -22.66
C ILE A 327 18.67 7.55 -21.42
N LEU A 328 18.81 6.87 -20.28
CA LEU A 328 18.17 7.26 -19.04
C LEU A 328 18.69 8.60 -18.51
N LEU A 329 20.00 8.84 -18.59
CA LEU A 329 20.61 10.13 -18.27
C LEU A 329 20.16 11.24 -19.21
N LEU A 330 20.05 10.94 -20.50
CA LEU A 330 19.58 11.89 -21.52
C LEU A 330 18.10 12.27 -21.28
N VAL A 331 17.25 11.29 -21.00
CA VAL A 331 15.85 11.52 -20.64
C VAL A 331 15.74 12.33 -19.35
N GLY A 332 16.53 12.00 -18.32
CA GLY A 332 16.62 12.76 -17.07
C GLY A 332 17.05 14.21 -17.30
N TYR A 333 18.03 14.43 -18.15
CA TYR A 333 18.50 15.78 -18.51
C TYR A 333 17.44 16.56 -19.29
N LEU A 334 16.77 15.93 -20.26
CA LEU A 334 15.70 16.56 -21.05
C LEU A 334 14.49 16.90 -20.17
N THR A 335 14.12 16.04 -19.23
CA THR A 335 13.05 16.31 -18.27
C THR A 335 13.42 17.45 -17.33
N PHE A 336 14.67 17.49 -16.85
CA PHE A 336 15.17 18.61 -16.05
C PHE A 336 15.10 19.94 -16.79
N LEU A 337 15.54 19.97 -18.07
CA LEU A 337 15.45 21.17 -18.91
C LEU A 337 13.99 21.59 -19.14
N SER A 338 13.10 20.62 -19.36
CA SER A 338 11.67 20.88 -19.56
C SER A 338 11.03 21.48 -18.30
N ILE A 339 11.36 20.95 -17.13
CA ILE A 339 10.87 21.46 -15.83
C ILE A 339 11.42 22.87 -15.58
N LYS A 340 12.71 23.11 -15.87
CA LYS A 340 13.34 24.43 -15.75
C LYS A 340 12.66 25.44 -16.67
N TYR A 341 12.34 25.07 -17.91
CA TYR A 341 11.60 25.90 -18.84
C TYR A 341 10.17 26.18 -18.35
N LEU A 342 9.47 25.16 -17.89
CA LEU A 342 8.09 25.27 -17.38
C LEU A 342 7.98 26.12 -16.10
N LYS A 343 9.03 26.21 -15.30
CA LYS A 343 9.09 27.07 -14.10
C LYS A 343 9.38 28.54 -14.41
N GLN A 344 9.77 28.88 -15.66
CA GLN A 344 9.99 30.29 -16.02
C GLN A 344 8.67 31.05 -16.08
N PRO A 345 8.66 32.35 -15.69
CA PRO A 345 7.49 33.22 -15.88
C PRO A 345 7.06 33.23 -17.36
N TYR A 346 5.76 33.34 -17.61
CA TYR A 346 5.19 33.38 -18.96
C TYR A 346 5.81 34.48 -19.83
N GLU A 347 6.07 35.63 -19.26
CA GLU A 347 6.75 36.76 -19.89
C GLU A 347 8.11 36.36 -20.50
N LYS A 348 8.97 35.72 -19.70
CA LYS A 348 10.29 35.27 -20.14
C LYS A 348 10.20 34.22 -21.25
N ARG A 349 9.18 33.34 -21.19
CA ARG A 349 8.94 32.35 -22.25
C ARG A 349 8.50 33.01 -23.55
N LEU A 350 7.61 34.03 -23.49
CA LEU A 350 7.16 34.77 -24.66
C LEU A 350 8.34 35.51 -25.34
N LEU A 351 9.18 36.18 -24.55
CA LEU A 351 10.36 36.86 -25.07
C LEU A 351 11.35 35.88 -25.72
N ASN A 352 11.53 34.69 -25.17
CA ASN A 352 12.37 33.65 -25.77
C ASN A 352 11.81 33.14 -27.11
N ILE A 353 10.47 32.95 -27.20
CA ILE A 353 9.81 32.53 -28.45
C ILE A 353 9.94 33.65 -29.49
N LEU A 354 9.72 34.91 -29.08
CA LEU A 354 9.86 36.07 -29.93
C LEU A 354 11.28 36.17 -30.50
N ASN A 355 12.32 36.13 -29.65
CA ASN A 355 13.70 36.22 -30.07
C ASN A 355 14.08 35.09 -31.07
N LYS A 356 13.60 33.86 -30.79
CA LYS A 356 13.81 32.72 -31.70
C LYS A 356 13.12 32.92 -33.05
N ARG A 357 11.94 33.54 -33.07
CA ARG A 357 11.21 33.86 -34.30
C ARG A 357 11.92 34.97 -35.12
N LEU A 358 12.32 36.05 -34.44
CA LEU A 358 13.00 37.19 -35.04
C LEU A 358 14.35 36.80 -35.66
N LYS A 359 15.09 35.88 -35.04
CA LYS A 359 16.35 35.39 -35.60
C LYS A 359 16.18 34.71 -36.97
N LYS A 360 14.99 34.15 -37.26
CA LYS A 360 14.68 33.62 -38.62
C LYS A 360 14.53 34.69 -39.69
N TYR A 361 14.21 35.94 -39.29
CA TYR A 361 14.11 37.10 -40.17
C TYR A 361 15.39 37.93 -40.18
N GLY A 362 16.48 37.42 -39.58
CA GLY A 362 17.77 38.10 -39.53
C GLY A 362 17.88 39.17 -38.43
N TYR A 363 16.91 39.27 -37.53
CA TYR A 363 16.97 40.24 -36.45
C TYR A 363 17.38 39.55 -35.14
N GLU A 364 18.33 40.15 -34.43
CA GLU A 364 18.81 39.69 -33.15
C GLU A 364 18.75 40.81 -32.12
N ARG A 365 18.03 40.57 -31.01
CA ARG A 365 17.89 41.50 -29.86
C ARG A 365 19.06 41.28 -28.92
N LYS A 366 19.74 42.30 -28.49
CA LYS A 366 20.83 42.26 -27.52
C LYS A 366 20.26 41.94 -26.12
N GLU A 367 21.10 41.35 -25.28
CA GLU A 367 20.62 40.81 -23.95
C GLU A 367 20.06 41.87 -23.03
N ASN A 368 20.54 43.12 -23.09
CA ASN A 368 20.08 44.26 -22.29
C ASN A 368 19.28 45.30 -23.09
N GLU A 369 18.85 44.99 -24.29
CA GLU A 369 18.09 45.90 -25.15
C GLU A 369 16.59 45.84 -24.80
N GLY A 370 15.98 46.99 -24.56
CA GLY A 370 14.52 47.09 -24.38
C GLY A 370 13.76 46.66 -25.65
N LEU A 371 12.53 46.18 -25.45
CA LEU A 371 11.71 45.70 -26.58
C LEU A 371 11.39 46.86 -27.56
N GLU A 372 11.06 48.06 -27.03
CA GLU A 372 10.79 49.28 -27.86
C GLU A 372 12.04 49.74 -28.60
N GLU A 373 13.22 49.76 -27.94
CA GLU A 373 14.47 50.11 -28.54
C GLU A 373 14.81 49.18 -29.72
N PHE A 374 14.64 47.87 -29.53
CA PHE A 374 14.80 46.87 -30.56
C PHE A 374 13.84 47.15 -31.73
N ILE A 375 12.55 47.37 -31.48
CA ILE A 375 11.53 47.60 -32.51
C ILE A 375 11.87 48.86 -33.35
N SER A 376 12.48 49.90 -32.73
CA SER A 376 12.82 51.15 -33.42
C SER A 376 13.76 50.90 -34.61
N ARG A 377 14.69 49.93 -34.53
CA ARG A 377 15.68 49.61 -35.56
C ARG A 377 15.25 48.51 -36.55
N VAL A 378 13.99 48.02 -36.45
CA VAL A 378 13.43 47.07 -37.43
C VAL A 378 13.02 47.87 -38.68
N GLU A 379 13.62 47.54 -39.84
CA GLU A 379 13.40 48.26 -41.10
C GLU A 379 12.11 47.81 -41.81
N ASN A 380 11.70 46.54 -41.64
CA ASN A 380 10.49 46.03 -42.28
C ASN A 380 9.23 46.63 -41.58
N THR A 381 8.52 47.46 -42.32
CA THR A 381 7.38 48.25 -41.82
C THR A 381 6.22 47.34 -41.32
N GLU A 382 5.91 46.26 -42.01
CA GLU A 382 4.86 45.32 -41.63
C GLU A 382 5.21 44.59 -40.35
N LEU A 383 6.42 44.04 -40.27
CA LEU A 383 6.95 43.36 -39.08
C LEU A 383 7.00 44.33 -37.88
N LYS A 384 7.43 45.57 -38.11
CA LYS A 384 7.50 46.62 -37.08
C LYS A 384 6.14 46.93 -36.49
N GLN A 385 5.08 47.04 -37.28
CA GLN A 385 3.72 47.28 -36.80
C GLN A 385 3.22 46.10 -35.95
N LYS A 386 3.44 44.86 -36.39
CA LYS A 386 3.03 43.67 -35.63
C LYS A 386 3.77 43.59 -34.30
N LEU A 387 5.08 43.87 -34.30
CA LEU A 387 5.88 43.92 -33.09
C LEU A 387 5.43 45.00 -32.10
N LEU A 388 5.10 46.23 -32.60
CA LEU A 388 4.56 47.29 -31.75
C LEU A 388 3.24 46.89 -31.09
N THR A 389 2.37 46.22 -31.83
CA THR A 389 1.09 45.72 -31.29
C THR A 389 1.34 44.67 -30.18
N PHE A 390 2.24 43.71 -30.40
CA PHE A 390 2.65 42.74 -29.41
C PHE A 390 3.28 43.38 -28.17
N ALA A 391 4.20 44.35 -28.37
CA ALA A 391 4.89 45.03 -27.28
C ALA A 391 3.90 45.76 -26.37
N ARG A 392 3.01 46.58 -26.94
CA ARG A 392 1.97 47.31 -26.18
C ARG A 392 1.08 46.37 -25.36
N GLU A 393 0.73 45.25 -25.93
CA GLU A 393 -0.10 44.27 -25.24
C GLU A 393 0.68 43.59 -24.09
N LEU A 394 1.91 43.18 -24.30
CA LEU A 394 2.78 42.61 -23.28
C LEU A 394 3.04 43.60 -22.12
N GLU A 395 3.35 44.85 -22.47
CA GLU A 395 3.60 45.93 -21.50
C GLU A 395 2.37 46.24 -20.65
N SER A 396 1.16 46.12 -21.21
CA SER A 396 -0.08 46.28 -20.44
C SER A 396 -0.21 45.34 -19.24
N TYR A 397 0.49 44.19 -19.25
CA TYR A 397 0.59 43.27 -18.11
C TYR A 397 1.73 43.65 -17.17
N VAL A 398 2.92 43.97 -17.72
CA VAL A 398 4.14 44.26 -16.96
C VAL A 398 3.96 45.56 -16.13
N TYR A 399 3.47 46.66 -16.73
CA TYR A 399 3.28 47.95 -16.03
C TYR A 399 2.10 47.98 -15.04
N LYS A 400 1.17 47.01 -15.12
CA LYS A 400 0.02 46.94 -14.20
C LYS A 400 0.22 45.89 -13.08
N ASP A 401 1.41 45.36 -12.90
CA ASP A 401 1.74 44.27 -11.97
C ASP A 401 0.76 43.07 -12.07
N LYS A 402 0.14 42.89 -13.23
CA LYS A 402 -0.77 41.76 -13.48
C LYS A 402 0.02 40.56 -13.96
N LYS A 403 -0.12 39.45 -13.23
CA LYS A 403 0.44 38.16 -13.69
C LYS A 403 -0.25 37.69 -14.98
N ILE A 404 0.51 37.37 -16.00
CA ILE A 404 0.00 36.82 -17.25
C ILE A 404 -0.69 35.50 -16.97
N SER A 405 -1.97 35.37 -17.28
CA SER A 405 -2.72 34.12 -17.16
C SER A 405 -2.32 33.13 -18.27
N LYS A 406 -2.67 31.84 -18.10
CA LYS A 406 -2.43 30.84 -19.15
C LYS A 406 -3.17 31.19 -20.46
N ALA A 407 -4.36 31.76 -20.39
CA ALA A 407 -5.15 32.19 -21.55
C ALA A 407 -4.46 33.33 -22.28
N ASP A 408 -3.98 34.35 -21.55
CA ASP A 408 -3.25 35.48 -22.11
C ASP A 408 -1.91 35.03 -22.74
N TYR A 409 -1.21 34.10 -22.10
CA TYR A 409 0.02 33.52 -22.64
C TYR A 409 -0.23 32.86 -24.01
N GLU A 410 -1.26 32.02 -24.14
CA GLU A 410 -1.60 31.37 -25.42
C GLU A 410 -2.02 32.39 -26.49
N ARG A 411 -2.70 33.45 -26.11
CA ARG A 411 -3.09 34.54 -27.00
C ARG A 411 -1.85 35.30 -27.53
N LEU A 412 -0.98 35.74 -26.64
CA LEU A 412 0.28 36.44 -26.97
C LEU A 412 1.23 35.56 -27.80
N LYS A 413 1.29 34.28 -27.49
CA LYS A 413 2.07 33.32 -28.25
C LYS A 413 1.57 33.20 -29.69
N LYS A 414 0.25 33.13 -29.91
CA LYS A 414 -0.34 33.15 -31.27
C LYS A 414 0.00 34.42 -32.05
N MET A 415 0.13 35.57 -31.36
CA MET A 415 0.57 36.82 -32.04
C MET A 415 2.02 36.68 -32.54
N ILE A 416 2.90 36.09 -31.74
CA ILE A 416 4.28 35.85 -32.17
C ILE A 416 4.35 34.85 -33.33
N GLU A 417 3.48 33.85 -33.36
CA GLU A 417 3.42 32.85 -34.45
C GLU A 417 2.94 33.44 -35.77
N LYS A 418 2.20 34.58 -35.71
CA LYS A 418 1.71 35.33 -36.92
C LYS A 418 2.67 36.40 -37.38
N LEU A 419 3.81 36.62 -36.71
CA LEU A 419 4.90 37.45 -37.19
C LEU A 419 5.61 36.72 -38.38
#